data_ad1959dec77191d3f9a3fd7592967aa4
#
_entry.id   ad1959dec77191d3f9a3fd7592967aa4
#
_cell.length_a   1.000
_cell.length_b   1.000
_cell.length_c   1.000
_cell.angle_alpha   90.00
_cell.angle_beta   90.00
_cell.angle_gamma   90.00
#
_symmetry.space_group_name_H-M   'P 1'
#
loop_
_entity.id
_entity.type
_entity.pdbx_description
1 polymer ?
#
loop_
_entity_poly.entity_id
_entity_poly.type
_entity_poly.pdbx_seq_one_letter_code
_entity_poly.pdbx_strand_id
1 'polypeptide(L)'
;MKRLILCICIFLSLIPIDLWGQSKTGLQPSKLETEVLYDVEGIAYKQVWRKDGKVVRCCYLTRSGQEIENATWSMDVHWVSTLADKVLDKIRFDYANCTNVRGIVLLLAVPELNIAELRLTDVLPKEYKEMLLRAVRDAESDISGLEGDTPILALFPVRFTTN
;
A
#
# COMPACT_ATOMS: atom_id res chain seq x y z
N MET A 1 22.79 39.40 -13.09
CA MET A 1 22.35 39.76 -11.71
C MET A 1 22.02 38.47 -10.98
N LYS A 2 22.92 38.07 -10.08
CA LYS A 2 22.78 36.86 -9.26
C LYS A 2 21.92 37.18 -8.03
N ARG A 3 20.79 36.52 -7.85
CA ARG A 3 20.03 36.60 -6.60
C ARG A 3 20.44 35.45 -5.70
N LEU A 4 21.12 35.85 -4.64
CA LEU A 4 21.53 35.02 -3.52
C LEU A 4 20.28 34.77 -2.66
N ILE A 5 19.86 33.50 -2.52
CA ILE A 5 18.84 33.11 -1.56
C ILE A 5 19.56 32.71 -0.28
N LEU A 6 19.41 33.57 0.72
CA LEU A 6 19.98 33.42 2.05
C LEU A 6 19.13 32.40 2.84
N CYS A 7 19.65 31.19 3.05
CA CYS A 7 19.10 30.25 4.04
C CYS A 7 19.44 30.76 5.43
N ILE A 8 18.46 31.23 6.14
CA ILE A 8 18.60 31.55 7.57
C ILE A 8 18.41 30.26 8.36
N CYS A 9 19.53 29.61 8.70
CA CYS A 9 19.57 28.60 9.75
C CYS A 9 19.55 29.31 11.09
N ILE A 10 18.42 29.30 11.78
CA ILE A 10 18.36 29.77 13.18
C ILE A 10 18.98 28.69 14.06
N PHE A 11 20.22 28.87 14.40
CA PHE A 11 20.88 28.20 15.51
C PHE A 11 20.33 28.74 16.81
N LEU A 12 19.50 28.00 17.51
CA LEU A 12 19.27 28.18 18.92
C LEU A 12 20.28 27.35 19.67
N SER A 13 21.40 28.00 19.97
CA SER A 13 22.48 27.53 20.79
C SER A 13 22.10 27.53 22.29
N LEU A 14 22.34 26.37 22.90
CA LEU A 14 23.05 26.18 24.15
C LEU A 14 22.59 26.93 25.39
N ILE A 15 21.89 26.23 26.24
CA ILE A 15 22.07 26.40 27.69
C ILE A 15 22.46 25.04 28.26
N PRO A 16 23.69 24.88 28.79
CA PRO A 16 24.05 23.70 29.57
C PRO A 16 23.54 23.95 31.00
N ILE A 17 22.54 23.19 31.41
CA ILE A 17 22.25 23.04 32.84
C ILE A 17 22.70 21.63 33.22
N ASP A 18 23.98 21.52 33.48
CA ASP A 18 24.49 20.57 34.45
C ASP A 18 24.05 21.06 35.83
N LEU A 19 23.28 20.27 36.55
CA LEU A 19 23.56 19.98 37.95
C LEU A 19 22.60 18.89 38.52
N TRP A 20 23.25 17.80 38.94
CA TRP A 20 22.95 16.94 40.07
C TRP A 20 21.79 15.94 40.02
N GLY A 21 22.20 14.71 40.06
CA GLY A 21 21.59 13.69 40.90
C GLY A 21 20.88 12.57 40.18
N GLN A 22 21.64 11.56 39.78
CA GLN A 22 21.33 10.13 39.89
C GLN A 22 19.85 9.71 39.81
N SER A 23 19.46 9.17 38.68
CA SER A 23 18.91 7.83 38.65
C SER A 23 18.99 7.30 37.21
N LYS A 24 19.93 6.41 36.95
CA LYS A 24 20.03 5.64 35.72
C LYS A 24 18.96 4.56 35.68
N THR A 25 17.77 4.93 35.30
CA THR A 25 16.89 4.06 34.57
C THR A 25 16.71 4.68 33.20
N GLY A 26 17.64 4.36 32.33
CA GLY A 26 17.60 4.80 30.94
C GLY A 26 16.45 4.13 30.21
N LEU A 27 15.25 4.62 30.42
CA LEU A 27 14.17 4.46 29.50
C LEU A 27 14.54 5.30 28.27
N GLN A 28 15.22 4.65 27.30
CA GLN A 28 15.32 5.25 25.97
C GLN A 28 13.88 5.58 25.54
N PRO A 29 13.60 6.80 25.08
CA PRO A 29 12.28 7.12 24.56
C PRO A 29 11.99 6.13 23.44
N SER A 30 10.94 5.33 23.60
CA SER A 30 10.54 4.33 22.64
C SER A 30 10.31 5.02 21.29
N LYS A 31 11.11 4.66 20.29
CA LYS A 31 11.09 5.28 18.97
C LYS A 31 9.86 4.80 18.22
N LEU A 32 8.97 5.73 17.89
CA LEU A 32 7.87 5.46 16.97
C LEU A 32 8.39 5.63 15.53
N GLU A 33 8.30 4.57 14.76
CA GLU A 33 8.67 4.55 13.34
C GLU A 33 7.42 4.42 12.49
N THR A 34 7.37 5.15 11.38
CA THR A 34 6.26 5.09 10.42
C THR A 34 6.80 4.60 9.09
N GLU A 35 6.18 3.57 8.55
CA GLU A 35 6.47 2.98 7.25
C GLU A 35 5.26 3.17 6.33
N VAL A 36 5.49 3.68 5.12
CA VAL A 36 4.45 3.82 4.09
C VAL A 36 4.77 2.88 2.94
N LEU A 37 3.81 2.07 2.56
CA LEU A 37 3.91 1.13 1.45
C LEU A 37 3.19 1.71 0.23
N TYR A 38 3.84 1.58 -0.93
CA TYR A 38 3.38 2.14 -2.20
C TYR A 38 3.08 1.02 -3.20
N ASP A 39 2.07 1.24 -4.03
CA ASP A 39 1.80 0.38 -5.17
C ASP A 39 2.80 0.63 -6.33
N VAL A 40 2.61 -0.07 -7.43
CA VAL A 40 3.52 0.05 -8.59
C VAL A 40 3.43 1.42 -9.30
N GLU A 41 2.40 2.20 -9.02
CA GLU A 41 2.24 3.57 -9.52
C GLU A 41 2.90 4.61 -8.61
N GLY A 42 3.40 4.19 -7.45
CA GLY A 42 3.98 5.07 -6.43
C GLY A 42 2.92 5.75 -5.57
N ILE A 43 1.69 5.24 -5.54
CA ILE A 43 0.61 5.76 -4.71
C ILE A 43 0.57 4.96 -3.40
N ALA A 44 0.59 5.64 -2.27
CA ALA A 44 0.51 5.00 -0.97
C ALA A 44 -0.79 4.19 -0.83
N TYR A 45 -0.66 2.96 -0.33
CA TYR A 45 -1.83 2.10 -0.09
C TYR A 45 -1.93 1.56 1.33
N LYS A 46 -0.83 1.64 2.11
CA LYS A 46 -0.80 1.18 3.49
C LYS A 46 0.18 1.99 4.30
N GLN A 47 -0.18 2.31 5.53
CA GLN A 47 0.69 2.94 6.51
C GLN A 47 0.75 2.10 7.78
N VAL A 48 1.96 1.92 8.31
CA VAL A 48 2.25 1.08 9.46
C VAL A 48 3.05 1.87 10.47
N TRP A 49 2.61 1.88 11.71
CA TRP A 49 3.35 2.47 12.83
C TRP A 49 3.94 1.37 13.69
N ARG A 50 5.23 1.46 13.94
CA ARG A 50 5.96 0.53 14.78
C ARG A 50 6.52 1.24 16.01
N LYS A 51 6.40 0.59 17.13
CA LYS A 51 7.03 1.00 18.38
C LYS A 51 7.91 -0.14 18.85
N ASP A 52 9.20 0.12 19.02
CA ASP A 52 10.19 -0.89 19.41
C ASP A 52 10.13 -2.16 18.51
N GLY A 53 10.00 -1.96 17.21
CA GLY A 53 9.90 -3.01 16.19
C GLY A 53 8.54 -3.70 16.08
N LYS A 54 7.60 -3.44 16.99
CA LYS A 54 6.25 -4.03 16.96
C LYS A 54 5.25 -3.11 16.28
N VAL A 55 4.40 -3.68 15.44
CA VAL A 55 3.28 -2.93 14.84
C VAL A 55 2.29 -2.54 15.92
N VAL A 56 2.05 -1.24 16.07
CA VAL A 56 1.09 -0.70 17.04
C VAL A 56 -0.17 -0.15 16.38
N ARG A 57 -0.07 0.22 15.09
CA ARG A 57 -1.21 0.67 14.26
C ARG A 57 -0.91 0.36 12.80
N CYS A 58 -1.93 0.04 12.04
CA CYS A 58 -1.86 0.10 10.58
C CYS A 58 -3.19 0.60 10.02
N CYS A 59 -3.15 1.32 8.91
CA CYS A 59 -4.32 1.65 8.12
C CYS A 59 -4.05 1.41 6.64
N TYR A 60 -5.10 1.27 5.86
CA TYR A 60 -5.05 1.26 4.41
C TYR A 60 -5.47 2.62 3.88
N LEU A 61 -4.96 2.97 2.72
CA LEU A 61 -5.19 4.28 2.11
C LEU A 61 -5.90 4.08 0.77
N THR A 62 -6.99 4.79 0.55
CA THR A 62 -7.59 4.90 -0.78
C THR A 62 -6.65 5.65 -1.74
N ARG A 63 -6.91 5.64 -3.03
CA ARG A 63 -6.16 6.46 -4.00
C ARG A 63 -6.27 7.95 -3.71
N SER A 64 -7.37 8.39 -3.12
CA SER A 64 -7.56 9.78 -2.69
C SER A 64 -6.82 10.13 -1.40
N GLY A 65 -6.18 9.14 -0.74
CA GLY A 65 -5.45 9.32 0.51
C GLY A 65 -6.32 9.24 1.78
N GLN A 66 -7.58 8.81 1.66
CA GLN A 66 -8.43 8.59 2.81
C GLN A 66 -7.97 7.37 3.61
N GLU A 67 -7.81 7.52 4.91
CA GLU A 67 -7.45 6.43 5.81
C GLU A 67 -8.64 5.51 6.08
N ILE A 68 -8.43 4.21 5.93
CA ILE A 68 -9.39 3.16 6.23
C ILE A 68 -8.82 2.30 7.35
N GLU A 69 -9.41 2.42 8.51
CA GLU A 69 -9.11 1.59 9.67
C GLU A 69 -10.04 0.38 9.74
N ASN A 70 -9.63 -0.63 10.50
CA ASN A 70 -10.45 -1.82 10.80
C ASN A 70 -10.92 -2.61 9.56
N ALA A 71 -10.20 -2.51 8.46
CA ALA A 71 -10.49 -3.32 7.29
C ALA A 71 -10.23 -4.82 7.58
N THR A 72 -11.18 -5.66 7.20
CA THR A 72 -11.15 -7.10 7.47
C THR A 72 -10.69 -7.86 6.23
N TRP A 73 -9.82 -8.85 6.40
CA TRP A 73 -9.44 -9.74 5.31
C TRP A 73 -10.60 -10.64 4.90
N SER A 74 -10.89 -10.66 3.60
CA SER A 74 -11.88 -11.60 3.06
C SER A 74 -11.38 -13.04 3.21
N MET A 75 -12.24 -13.88 3.78
CA MET A 75 -12.03 -15.33 3.88
C MET A 75 -12.73 -16.10 2.75
N ASP A 76 -13.47 -15.41 1.89
CA ASP A 76 -14.17 -16.02 0.75
C ASP A 76 -13.20 -16.25 -0.42
N VAL A 77 -12.66 -17.46 -0.47
CA VAL A 77 -11.71 -17.88 -1.50
C VAL A 77 -12.36 -17.89 -2.89
N HIS A 78 -13.63 -18.23 -2.99
CA HIS A 78 -14.33 -18.28 -4.28
C HIS A 78 -14.50 -16.86 -4.84
N TRP A 79 -14.90 -15.92 -4.02
CA TRP A 79 -15.02 -14.53 -4.42
C TRP A 79 -13.67 -13.93 -4.82
N VAL A 80 -12.62 -14.19 -4.05
CA VAL A 80 -11.25 -13.73 -4.36
C VAL A 80 -10.74 -14.34 -5.67
N SER A 81 -11.01 -15.64 -5.94
CA SER A 81 -10.62 -16.25 -7.21
C SER A 81 -11.37 -15.66 -8.39
N THR A 82 -12.66 -15.35 -8.22
CA THR A 82 -13.46 -14.67 -9.26
C THR A 82 -12.89 -13.29 -9.61
N LEU A 83 -12.38 -12.53 -8.63
CA LEU A 83 -11.68 -11.28 -8.89
C LEU A 83 -10.37 -11.49 -9.66
N ALA A 84 -9.61 -12.51 -9.30
CA ALA A 84 -8.39 -12.86 -10.02
C ALA A 84 -8.69 -13.22 -11.49
N ASP A 85 -9.73 -14.02 -11.74
CA ASP A 85 -10.17 -14.38 -13.09
C ASP A 85 -10.60 -13.15 -13.89
N LYS A 86 -11.32 -12.21 -13.29
CA LYS A 86 -11.68 -10.94 -13.93
C LYS A 86 -10.44 -10.14 -14.40
N VAL A 87 -9.39 -10.08 -13.58
CA VAL A 87 -8.13 -9.44 -13.98
C VAL A 87 -7.47 -10.20 -15.12
N LEU A 88 -7.43 -11.54 -15.03
CA LEU A 88 -6.85 -12.41 -16.07
C LEU A 88 -7.56 -12.24 -17.41
N ASP A 89 -8.88 -12.15 -17.42
CA ASP A 89 -9.69 -11.98 -18.64
C ASP A 89 -9.44 -10.63 -19.35
N LYS A 90 -8.98 -9.63 -18.63
CA LYS A 90 -8.62 -8.30 -19.21
C LYS A 90 -7.24 -8.27 -19.83
N ILE A 91 -6.39 -9.27 -19.54
CA ILE A 91 -5.04 -9.29 -20.08
C ILE A 91 -5.06 -9.72 -21.52
N ARG A 92 -4.50 -8.86 -22.37
CA ARG A 92 -4.37 -9.11 -23.80
C ARG A 92 -2.91 -8.98 -24.19
N PHE A 93 -2.26 -10.10 -24.42
CA PHE A 93 -0.90 -10.11 -24.92
C PHE A 93 -0.61 -11.35 -25.77
N ASP A 94 0.49 -11.30 -26.52
CA ASP A 94 0.98 -12.45 -27.26
C ASP A 94 1.62 -13.46 -26.28
N TYR A 95 0.89 -14.52 -25.99
CA TYR A 95 1.33 -15.59 -25.10
C TYR A 95 2.63 -16.27 -25.53
N ALA A 96 2.96 -16.23 -26.83
CA ALA A 96 4.15 -16.89 -27.37
C ALA A 96 5.46 -16.34 -26.78
N ASN A 97 5.46 -15.09 -26.34
CA ASN A 97 6.64 -14.41 -25.84
C ASN A 97 6.60 -14.18 -24.31
N CYS A 98 5.58 -14.68 -23.63
CA CYS A 98 5.40 -14.41 -22.22
C CYS A 98 5.97 -15.53 -21.34
N THR A 99 6.95 -15.21 -20.51
CA THR A 99 7.54 -16.14 -19.56
C THR A 99 7.30 -15.72 -18.12
N ASN A 100 6.60 -16.56 -17.36
CA ASN A 100 6.47 -16.45 -15.90
C ASN A 100 6.14 -15.03 -15.36
N VAL A 101 5.12 -14.40 -15.93
CA VAL A 101 4.62 -13.10 -15.41
C VAL A 101 3.78 -13.34 -14.16
N ARG A 102 4.04 -12.56 -13.12
CA ARG A 102 3.24 -12.55 -11.91
C ARG A 102 2.99 -11.12 -11.44
N GLY A 103 1.81 -10.91 -10.87
CA GLY A 103 1.45 -9.68 -10.17
C GLY A 103 0.81 -10.01 -8.83
N ILE A 104 0.86 -9.08 -7.90
CA ILE A 104 0.11 -9.14 -6.65
C ILE A 104 -0.86 -7.99 -6.64
N VAL A 105 -2.14 -8.31 -6.52
CA VAL A 105 -3.23 -7.33 -6.51
C VAL A 105 -3.86 -7.29 -5.13
N LEU A 106 -4.00 -6.08 -4.60
CA LEU A 106 -4.75 -5.79 -3.39
C LEU A 106 -6.09 -5.17 -3.79
N LEU A 107 -7.18 -5.74 -3.31
CA LEU A 107 -8.48 -5.08 -3.30
C LEU A 107 -8.66 -4.37 -1.96
N LEU A 108 -9.09 -3.10 -2.03
CA LEU A 108 -9.65 -2.36 -0.91
C LEU A 108 -11.09 -1.99 -1.28
N ALA A 109 -12.05 -2.58 -0.59
CA ALA A 109 -13.46 -2.30 -0.75
C ALA A 109 -14.02 -1.64 0.50
N VAL A 110 -14.69 -0.51 0.33
CA VAL A 110 -15.34 0.25 1.41
C VAL A 110 -16.79 0.51 0.99
N PRO A 111 -17.71 -0.43 1.30
CA PRO A 111 -19.09 -0.38 0.82
C PRO A 111 -19.83 0.91 1.21
N GLU A 112 -19.66 1.38 2.44
CA GLU A 112 -20.28 2.63 2.93
C GLU A 112 -19.91 3.86 2.08
N LEU A 113 -18.73 3.86 1.49
CA LEU A 113 -18.23 4.95 0.65
C LEU A 113 -18.41 4.66 -0.84
N ASN A 114 -18.97 3.51 -1.19
CA ASN A 114 -19.05 3.01 -2.57
C ASN A 114 -17.68 3.00 -3.27
N ILE A 115 -16.65 2.60 -2.54
CA ILE A 115 -15.28 2.51 -3.04
C ILE A 115 -14.92 1.03 -3.22
N ALA A 116 -14.40 0.71 -4.41
CA ALA A 116 -13.73 -0.56 -4.68
C ALA A 116 -12.49 -0.28 -5.53
N GLU A 117 -11.32 -0.44 -4.96
CA GLU A 117 -10.05 -0.17 -5.60
C GLU A 117 -9.20 -1.44 -5.71
N LEU A 118 -8.76 -1.76 -6.93
CA LEU A 118 -7.76 -2.77 -7.18
C LEU A 118 -6.38 -2.10 -7.32
N ARG A 119 -5.42 -2.51 -6.51
CA ARG A 119 -4.08 -1.94 -6.48
C ARG A 119 -3.05 -3.00 -6.87
N LEU A 120 -2.31 -2.79 -7.92
CA LEU A 120 -1.17 -3.65 -8.27
C LEU A 120 0.00 -3.30 -7.36
N THR A 121 0.31 -4.16 -6.38
CA THR A 121 1.33 -3.88 -5.36
C THR A 121 2.70 -4.40 -5.74
N ASP A 122 2.77 -5.43 -6.60
CA ASP A 122 4.02 -5.96 -7.15
C ASP A 122 3.81 -6.56 -8.55
N VAL A 123 4.86 -6.58 -9.35
CA VAL A 123 4.89 -7.19 -10.68
C VAL A 123 6.29 -7.69 -11.03
N LEU A 124 6.37 -8.90 -11.56
CA LEU A 124 7.60 -9.51 -12.07
C LEU A 124 7.30 -10.31 -13.33
N PRO A 125 8.11 -10.19 -14.40
CA PRO A 125 9.14 -9.17 -14.57
C PRO A 125 8.57 -7.76 -14.72
N LYS A 126 9.38 -6.74 -14.45
CA LYS A 126 8.92 -5.33 -14.40
C LYS A 126 8.44 -4.77 -15.74
N GLU A 127 8.89 -5.31 -16.87
CA GLU A 127 8.45 -4.93 -18.22
C GLU A 127 6.95 -5.14 -18.46
N TYR A 128 6.29 -6.02 -17.69
CA TYR A 128 4.85 -6.29 -17.79
C TYR A 128 3.99 -5.38 -16.91
N LYS A 129 4.61 -4.41 -16.23
CA LYS A 129 3.91 -3.50 -15.31
C LYS A 129 2.71 -2.82 -15.96
N GLU A 130 2.92 -2.18 -17.11
CA GLU A 130 1.87 -1.40 -17.78
C GLU A 130 0.72 -2.27 -18.26
N MET A 131 1.02 -3.48 -18.73
CA MET A 131 0.01 -4.45 -19.15
C MET A 131 -0.86 -4.89 -17.97
N LEU A 132 -0.25 -5.32 -16.86
CA LEU A 132 -0.98 -5.74 -15.67
C LEU A 132 -1.74 -4.58 -15.04
N LEU A 133 -1.15 -3.40 -14.99
CA LEU A 133 -1.80 -2.22 -14.45
C LEU A 133 -3.08 -1.85 -15.23
N ARG A 134 -3.04 -1.92 -16.54
CA ARG A 134 -4.23 -1.72 -17.39
C ARG A 134 -5.30 -2.75 -17.09
N ALA A 135 -4.93 -4.05 -17.05
CA ALA A 135 -5.88 -5.11 -16.76
C ALA A 135 -6.53 -4.97 -15.37
N VAL A 136 -5.76 -4.57 -14.36
CA VAL A 136 -6.27 -4.29 -13.02
C VAL A 136 -7.27 -3.14 -13.02
N ARG A 137 -6.97 -2.05 -13.71
CA ARG A 137 -7.89 -0.91 -13.83
C ARG A 137 -9.17 -1.25 -14.60
N ASP A 138 -9.05 -2.02 -15.68
CA ASP A 138 -10.20 -2.47 -16.46
C ASP A 138 -11.09 -3.42 -15.65
N ALA A 139 -10.50 -4.31 -14.85
CA ALA A 139 -11.24 -5.20 -13.97
C ALA A 139 -11.90 -4.46 -12.79
N GLU A 140 -11.30 -3.38 -12.30
CA GLU A 140 -11.86 -2.55 -11.23
C GLU A 140 -13.24 -2.01 -11.58
N SER A 141 -13.43 -1.59 -12.84
CA SER A 141 -14.73 -1.08 -13.32
C SER A 141 -15.85 -2.13 -13.32
N ASP A 142 -15.50 -3.41 -13.28
CA ASP A 142 -16.45 -4.52 -13.27
C ASP A 142 -16.82 -4.99 -11.84
N ILE A 143 -16.22 -4.36 -10.82
CA ILE A 143 -16.55 -4.68 -9.43
C ILE A 143 -17.83 -3.93 -9.05
N SER A 144 -18.87 -4.69 -8.76
CA SER A 144 -20.17 -4.18 -8.34
C SER A 144 -20.76 -5.06 -7.25
N GLY A 145 -21.78 -4.56 -6.55
CA GLY A 145 -22.53 -5.34 -5.57
C GLY A 145 -21.76 -5.67 -4.30
N LEU A 146 -20.87 -4.76 -3.88
CA LEU A 146 -20.27 -4.85 -2.56
C LEU A 146 -21.33 -4.56 -1.51
N GLU A 147 -21.73 -5.61 -0.79
CA GLU A 147 -22.68 -5.51 0.31
C GLU A 147 -21.95 -5.55 1.65
N GLY A 148 -22.48 -4.85 2.64
CA GLY A 148 -21.98 -4.84 4.01
C GLY A 148 -21.55 -3.45 4.51
N ASP A 149 -21.25 -3.38 5.80
CA ASP A 149 -20.87 -2.14 6.50
C ASP A 149 -19.39 -2.08 6.86
N THR A 150 -18.65 -3.16 6.62
CA THR A 150 -17.25 -3.28 7.02
C THR A 150 -16.33 -3.20 5.82
N PRO A 151 -15.26 -2.39 5.88
CA PRO A 151 -14.23 -2.40 4.86
C PRO A 151 -13.57 -3.78 4.70
N ILE A 152 -13.41 -4.22 3.45
CA ILE A 152 -12.92 -5.55 3.09
C ILE A 152 -11.59 -5.41 2.35
N LEU A 153 -10.66 -6.29 2.69
CA LEU A 153 -9.38 -6.47 2.00
C LEU A 153 -9.35 -7.85 1.35
N ALA A 154 -8.80 -7.92 0.16
CA ALA A 154 -8.37 -9.18 -0.44
C ALA A 154 -7.01 -9.01 -1.12
N LEU A 155 -6.15 -9.99 -0.98
CA LEU A 155 -4.85 -10.03 -1.65
C LEU A 155 -4.80 -11.31 -2.50
N PHE A 156 -4.53 -11.17 -3.79
CA PHE A 156 -4.47 -12.31 -4.68
C PHE A 156 -3.35 -12.19 -5.72
N PRO A 157 -2.71 -13.31 -6.04
CA PRO A 157 -1.75 -13.35 -7.13
C PRO A 157 -2.45 -13.46 -8.48
N VAL A 158 -1.93 -12.73 -9.46
CA VAL A 158 -2.22 -12.94 -10.88
C VAL A 158 -0.97 -13.55 -11.49
N ARG A 159 -1.06 -14.74 -12.09
CA ARG A 159 0.10 -15.47 -12.57
C ARG A 159 -0.14 -16.07 -13.95
N PHE A 160 0.82 -15.87 -14.84
CA PHE A 160 0.91 -16.53 -16.15
C PHE A 160 2.15 -17.38 -16.20
N THR A 161 1.97 -18.59 -16.69
CA THR A 161 3.06 -19.50 -17.01
C THR A 161 2.86 -20.01 -18.43
N THR A 162 3.86 -19.87 -19.28
CA THR A 162 3.91 -20.62 -20.54
C THR A 162 4.36 -22.03 -20.22
N ASN A 163 3.58 -23.01 -20.65
CA ASN A 163 3.99 -24.43 -20.65
C ASN A 163 4.94 -24.68 -21.81
#